data_9244ccca6f4f96ac47e1fad3d2f71153
#
_entry.id   9244ccca6f4f96ac47e1fad3d2f71153
#
_cell.length_a   1.000
_cell.length_b   1.000
_cell.length_c   1.000
_cell.angle_alpha   90.00
_cell.angle_beta   90.00
_cell.angle_gamma   90.00
#
_symmetry.space_group_name_H-M   'P 1'
#
loop_
_entity.id
_entity.type
_entity.pdbx_description
1 polymer ?
#
loop_
_entity_poly.entity_id
_entity_poly.type
_entity_poly.pdbx_seq_one_letter_code
_entity_poly.pdbx_strand_id
1 'polypeptide(L)'
;MALTIFPSINALLNGLTAILLLIGYYFILHGKRVLHKKIMLSAFTTSIVFLCSYLYYHAHVGSVPFKGTGIIRPIYFTILISHTILAVVIVPMAIVTLVRGLSSRFDKHRKLARLTLPVWLYVSVTGVVVYMMLYHF
;
A
#
# COMPACT_ATOMS: atom_id res chain seq x y z
N MET A 1 -5.39 -6.85 24.38
CA MET A 1 -5.76 -8.05 23.60
C MET A 1 -6.16 -7.71 22.16
N ALA A 2 -7.20 -6.90 21.99
CA ALA A 2 -7.66 -6.52 20.64
C ALA A 2 -6.57 -5.83 19.80
N LEU A 3 -5.69 -5.04 20.42
CA LEU A 3 -4.64 -4.31 19.72
C LEU A 3 -3.53 -5.20 19.15
N THR A 4 -3.35 -6.41 19.70
CA THR A 4 -2.29 -7.32 19.22
C THR A 4 -2.58 -7.94 17.88
N ILE A 5 -3.82 -7.92 17.40
CA ILE A 5 -4.22 -8.45 16.10
C ILE A 5 -4.02 -7.42 14.97
N PHE A 6 -3.96 -6.12 15.28
CA PHE A 6 -3.87 -5.07 14.28
C PHE A 6 -2.67 -5.18 13.34
N PRO A 7 -1.44 -5.48 13.81
CA PRO A 7 -0.32 -5.63 12.87
C PRO A 7 -0.55 -6.70 11.81
N SER A 8 -1.10 -7.84 12.20
CA SER A 8 -1.40 -8.93 11.26
C SER A 8 -2.49 -8.53 10.27
N ILE A 9 -3.55 -7.86 10.74
CA ILE A 9 -4.61 -7.34 9.88
C ILE A 9 -4.04 -6.32 8.89
N ASN A 10 -3.20 -5.40 9.37
CA ASN A 10 -2.58 -4.39 8.52
C ASN A 10 -1.71 -5.01 7.44
N ALA A 11 -0.94 -6.04 7.78
CA ALA A 11 -0.12 -6.77 6.80
C ALA A 11 -0.98 -7.49 5.77
N LEU A 12 -2.09 -8.13 6.19
CA LEU A 12 -3.02 -8.77 5.29
C LEU A 12 -3.67 -7.77 4.34
N LEU A 13 -4.06 -6.59 4.83
CA LEU A 13 -4.64 -5.53 4.00
C LEU A 13 -3.63 -5.02 2.97
N ASN A 14 -2.37 -4.84 3.36
CA ASN A 14 -1.31 -4.47 2.42
C ASN A 14 -1.08 -5.54 1.36
N GLY A 15 -1.02 -6.80 1.76
CA GLY A 15 -0.87 -7.94 0.83
C GLY A 15 -2.04 -8.04 -0.14
N LEU A 16 -3.26 -7.87 0.35
CA LEU A 16 -4.45 -7.86 -0.47
C LEU A 16 -4.43 -6.71 -1.48
N THR A 17 -4.04 -5.51 -1.05
CA THR A 17 -3.89 -4.36 -1.94
C THR A 17 -2.90 -4.68 -3.06
N ALA A 18 -1.73 -5.25 -2.75
CA ALA A 18 -0.74 -5.60 -3.75
C ALA A 18 -1.32 -6.57 -4.79
N ILE A 19 -2.03 -7.60 -4.32
CA ILE A 19 -2.66 -8.58 -5.21
C ILE A 19 -3.70 -7.91 -6.10
N LEU A 20 -4.56 -7.07 -5.53
CA LEU A 20 -5.60 -6.37 -6.29
C LEU A 20 -4.99 -5.44 -7.34
N LEU A 21 -3.90 -4.73 -7.01
CA LEU A 21 -3.21 -3.88 -7.96
C LEU A 21 -2.67 -4.66 -9.15
N LEU A 22 -2.09 -5.83 -8.90
CA LEU A 22 -1.57 -6.70 -9.97
C LEU A 22 -2.71 -7.24 -10.85
N ILE A 23 -3.82 -7.66 -10.24
CA ILE A 23 -5.00 -8.14 -10.97
C ILE A 23 -5.61 -7.01 -11.81
N GLY A 24 -5.75 -5.82 -11.23
CA GLY A 24 -6.28 -4.67 -11.96
C GLY A 24 -5.41 -4.27 -13.14
N TYR A 25 -4.10 -4.32 -12.97
CA TYR A 25 -3.15 -4.05 -14.05
C TYR A 25 -3.28 -5.09 -15.17
N TYR A 26 -3.39 -6.38 -14.80
CA TYR A 26 -3.64 -7.44 -15.78
C TYR A 26 -4.89 -7.15 -16.61
N PHE A 27 -5.98 -6.76 -15.99
CA PHE A 27 -7.22 -6.48 -16.70
C PHE A 27 -7.10 -5.31 -17.67
N ILE A 28 -6.42 -4.22 -17.28
CA ILE A 28 -6.27 -3.07 -18.19
C ILE A 28 -5.37 -3.42 -19.38
N LEU A 29 -4.36 -4.27 -19.18
CA LEU A 29 -3.51 -4.74 -20.29
C LEU A 29 -4.29 -5.58 -21.31
N HIS A 30 -5.40 -6.20 -20.87
CA HIS A 30 -6.24 -7.04 -21.74
C HIS A 30 -7.52 -6.32 -22.18
N GLY A 31 -7.57 -4.99 -22.05
CA GLY A 31 -8.68 -4.17 -22.51
C GLY A 31 -9.95 -4.27 -21.69
N LYS A 32 -9.89 -4.87 -20.50
CA LYS A 32 -11.06 -5.07 -19.62
C LYS A 32 -11.23 -3.89 -18.67
N ARG A 33 -11.71 -2.76 -19.21
CA ARG A 33 -11.82 -1.50 -18.43
C ARG A 33 -12.75 -1.59 -17.23
N VAL A 34 -13.90 -2.27 -17.37
CA VAL A 34 -14.89 -2.38 -16.29
C VAL A 34 -14.32 -3.17 -15.14
N LEU A 35 -13.66 -4.29 -15.40
CA LEU A 35 -13.01 -5.10 -14.36
C LEU A 35 -11.85 -4.36 -13.72
N HIS A 36 -11.04 -3.67 -14.52
CA HIS A 36 -9.95 -2.82 -14.01
C HIS A 36 -10.50 -1.79 -13.02
N LYS A 37 -11.56 -1.08 -13.39
CA LYS A 37 -12.20 -0.06 -12.53
C LYS A 37 -12.66 -0.68 -11.20
N LYS A 38 -13.37 -1.80 -11.26
CA LYS A 38 -13.90 -2.46 -10.06
C LYS A 38 -12.77 -2.90 -9.12
N ILE A 39 -11.72 -3.51 -9.68
CA ILE A 39 -10.60 -4.02 -8.90
C ILE A 39 -9.79 -2.86 -8.31
N MET A 40 -9.56 -1.80 -9.07
CA MET A 40 -8.82 -0.63 -8.57
C MET A 40 -9.58 0.11 -7.47
N LEU A 41 -10.90 0.22 -7.58
CA LEU A 41 -11.72 0.77 -6.50
C LEU A 41 -11.65 -0.11 -5.25
N SER A 42 -11.62 -1.42 -5.42
CA SER A 42 -11.43 -2.36 -4.31
C SER A 42 -10.07 -2.19 -3.66
N ALA A 43 -9.01 -2.03 -4.46
CA ALA A 43 -7.66 -1.79 -3.95
C ALA A 43 -7.60 -0.47 -3.16
N PHE A 44 -8.22 0.57 -3.68
CA PHE A 44 -8.28 1.87 -3.01
C PHE A 44 -9.02 1.78 -1.69
N THR A 45 -10.18 1.13 -1.67
CA THR A 45 -10.96 0.91 -0.44
C THR A 45 -10.16 0.12 0.59
N THR A 46 -9.50 -0.94 0.16
CA THR A 46 -8.64 -1.75 1.04
C THR A 46 -7.51 -0.92 1.63
N SER A 47 -6.91 -0.04 0.82
CA SER A 47 -5.85 0.88 1.29
C SER A 47 -6.37 1.88 2.31
N ILE A 48 -7.59 2.39 2.14
CA ILE A 48 -8.21 3.30 3.11
C ILE A 48 -8.47 2.58 4.43
N VAL A 49 -9.01 1.37 4.36
CA VAL A 49 -9.25 0.55 5.57
C VAL A 49 -7.93 0.28 6.29
N PHE A 50 -6.87 -0.07 5.53
CA PHE A 50 -5.53 -0.22 6.09
C PHE A 50 -5.07 1.06 6.79
N LEU A 51 -5.17 2.20 6.13
CA LEU A 51 -4.70 3.47 6.68
C LEU A 51 -5.42 3.81 7.99
N CYS A 52 -6.74 3.66 8.02
CA CYS A 52 -7.52 3.90 9.24
C CYS A 52 -7.11 2.93 10.35
N SER A 53 -6.96 1.66 10.03
CA SER A 53 -6.52 0.63 10.98
C SER A 53 -5.12 0.92 11.52
N TYR A 54 -4.19 1.29 10.63
CA TYR A 54 -2.82 1.60 11.00
C TYR A 54 -2.74 2.83 11.91
N LEU A 55 -3.45 3.91 11.56
CA LEU A 55 -3.44 5.13 12.36
C LEU A 55 -4.06 4.90 13.73
N TYR A 56 -5.14 4.12 13.79
CA TYR A 56 -5.76 3.76 15.05
C TYR A 56 -4.78 2.98 15.94
N TYR A 57 -4.13 1.97 15.38
CA TYR A 57 -3.16 1.15 16.10
C TYR A 57 -1.98 2.01 16.59
N HIS A 58 -1.42 2.82 15.70
CA HIS A 58 -0.26 3.65 16.02
C HIS A 58 -0.58 4.68 17.10
N ALA A 59 -1.79 5.26 17.10
CA ALA A 59 -2.23 6.22 18.10
C ALA A 59 -2.35 5.58 19.49
N HIS A 60 -2.67 4.28 19.57
CA HIS A 60 -2.87 3.57 20.83
C HIS A 60 -1.62 2.87 21.35
N VAL A 61 -0.73 2.43 20.46
CA VAL A 61 0.44 1.63 20.82
C VAL A 61 1.74 2.40 20.65
N GLY A 62 1.77 3.38 19.74
CA GLY A 62 2.97 4.12 19.39
C GLY A 62 3.88 3.30 18.48
N SER A 63 5.14 3.68 18.43
CA SER A 63 6.14 3.02 17.59
C SER A 63 6.67 1.77 18.28
N VAL A 64 6.84 0.70 17.49
CA VAL A 64 7.44 -0.54 17.97
C VAL A 64 8.90 -0.57 17.52
N PRO A 65 9.87 -0.69 18.45
CA PRO A 65 11.28 -0.70 18.06
C PRO A 65 11.68 -1.98 17.36
N PHE A 66 12.56 -1.86 16.36
CA PHE A 66 13.15 -3.01 15.69
C PHE A 66 14.28 -3.59 16.54
N LYS A 67 14.24 -4.91 16.75
CA LYS A 67 15.17 -5.60 17.65
C LYS A 67 16.36 -6.25 16.91
N GLY A 68 16.34 -6.27 15.57
CA GLY A 68 17.41 -6.89 14.80
C GLY A 68 18.72 -6.12 14.92
N THR A 69 19.84 -6.83 14.81
CA THR A 69 21.19 -6.28 14.88
C THR A 69 22.00 -6.70 13.65
N GLY A 70 23.19 -6.11 13.50
CA GLY A 70 24.08 -6.40 12.39
C GLY A 70 23.59 -5.78 11.09
N ILE A 71 23.82 -6.46 9.97
CA ILE A 71 23.49 -5.94 8.64
C ILE A 71 21.99 -5.81 8.40
N ILE A 72 21.18 -6.60 9.10
CA ILE A 72 19.72 -6.54 8.96
C ILE A 72 19.17 -5.18 9.40
N ARG A 73 19.83 -4.52 10.33
CA ARG A 73 19.36 -3.24 10.86
C ARG A 73 19.38 -2.11 9.82
N PRO A 74 20.50 -1.83 9.11
CA PRO A 74 20.45 -0.82 8.05
C PRO A 74 19.54 -1.20 6.89
N ILE A 75 19.38 -2.48 6.60
CA ILE A 75 18.43 -2.94 5.58
C ILE A 75 17.01 -2.60 6.01
N TYR A 76 16.64 -2.90 7.25
CA TYR A 76 15.32 -2.58 7.79
C TYR A 76 15.02 -1.08 7.71
N PHE A 77 15.95 -0.24 8.19
CA PHE A 77 15.73 1.20 8.21
C PHE A 77 15.68 1.80 6.80
N THR A 78 16.43 1.27 5.85
CA THR A 78 16.35 1.69 4.45
C THR A 78 14.96 1.42 3.88
N ILE A 79 14.44 0.21 4.12
CA ILE A 79 13.10 -0.17 3.68
C ILE A 79 12.05 0.69 4.39
N LEU A 80 12.17 0.85 5.71
CA LEU A 80 11.20 1.61 6.51
C LEU A 80 11.12 3.07 6.06
N ILE A 81 12.27 3.72 5.89
CA ILE A 81 12.33 5.14 5.51
C ILE A 81 11.75 5.34 4.11
N SER A 82 12.17 4.54 3.14
CA SER A 82 11.64 4.63 1.77
C SER A 82 10.13 4.32 1.75
N HIS A 83 9.70 3.29 2.47
CA HIS A 83 8.30 2.95 2.60
C HIS A 83 7.49 4.11 3.18
N THR A 84 7.95 4.71 4.27
CA THR A 84 7.23 5.79 4.96
C THR A 84 7.09 7.02 4.09
N ILE A 85 8.18 7.44 3.42
CA ILE A 85 8.16 8.60 2.53
C ILE A 85 7.18 8.36 1.39
N LEU A 86 7.26 7.20 0.74
CA LEU A 86 6.39 6.89 -0.40
C LEU A 86 4.95 6.62 0.04
N ALA A 87 4.72 6.15 1.26
CA ALA A 87 3.39 5.98 1.81
C ALA A 87 2.66 7.32 1.95
N VAL A 88 3.39 8.38 2.30
CA VAL A 88 2.81 9.74 2.32
C VAL A 88 2.56 10.23 0.89
N VAL A 89 3.51 10.03 -0.01
CA VAL A 89 3.42 10.49 -1.41
C VAL A 89 2.29 9.79 -2.15
N ILE A 90 2.08 8.49 -1.90
CA ILE A 90 1.08 7.71 -2.64
C ILE A 90 -0.36 8.17 -2.37
N VAL A 91 -0.65 8.76 -1.21
CA VAL A 91 -2.02 9.17 -0.87
C VAL A 91 -2.57 10.16 -1.89
N PRO A 92 -1.94 11.33 -2.13
CA PRO A 92 -2.44 12.24 -3.16
C PRO A 92 -2.33 11.66 -4.58
N MET A 93 -1.28 10.89 -4.87
CA MET A 93 -1.11 10.28 -6.19
C MET A 93 -2.26 9.32 -6.52
N ALA A 94 -2.62 8.45 -5.58
CA ALA A 94 -3.72 7.49 -5.78
C ALA A 94 -5.05 8.22 -5.95
N ILE A 95 -5.31 9.23 -5.12
CA ILE A 95 -6.55 10.03 -5.21
C ILE A 95 -6.66 10.71 -6.56
N VAL A 96 -5.62 11.41 -7.02
CA VAL A 96 -5.64 12.12 -8.31
C VAL A 96 -5.78 11.13 -9.46
N THR A 97 -5.06 10.00 -9.42
CA THR A 97 -5.15 8.96 -10.44
C THR A 97 -6.58 8.41 -10.53
N LEU A 98 -7.19 8.13 -9.39
CA LEU A 98 -8.55 7.62 -9.33
C LEU A 98 -9.56 8.64 -9.87
N VAL A 99 -9.46 9.91 -9.46
CA VAL A 99 -10.36 10.97 -9.92
C VAL A 99 -10.26 11.14 -11.44
N ARG A 100 -9.05 11.13 -11.99
CA ARG A 100 -8.85 11.22 -13.44
C ARG A 100 -9.47 10.06 -14.18
N GLY A 101 -9.35 8.84 -13.65
CA GLY A 101 -9.97 7.65 -14.23
C GLY A 101 -11.50 7.72 -14.18
N LEU A 102 -12.06 8.10 -13.04
CA LEU A 102 -13.51 8.22 -12.87
C LEU A 102 -14.11 9.36 -13.68
N SER A 103 -13.32 10.41 -13.97
CA SER A 103 -13.73 11.55 -14.79
C SER A 103 -13.51 11.33 -16.29
N SER A 104 -13.16 10.11 -16.68
CA SER A 104 -12.88 9.74 -18.08
C SER A 104 -11.73 10.53 -18.73
N ARG A 105 -10.83 11.09 -17.92
CA ARG A 105 -9.62 11.77 -18.37
C ARG A 105 -8.50 10.74 -18.55
N PHE A 106 -8.69 9.80 -19.49
CA PHE A 106 -7.84 8.62 -19.60
C PHE A 106 -6.39 8.93 -20.01
N ASP A 107 -6.14 9.97 -20.79
CA ASP A 107 -4.77 10.35 -21.13
C ASP A 107 -3.99 10.79 -19.90
N LYS A 108 -4.58 11.66 -19.08
CA LYS A 108 -3.98 12.13 -17.84
C LYS A 108 -3.91 11.03 -16.78
N HIS A 109 -4.96 10.20 -16.72
CA HIS A 109 -5.00 9.04 -15.83
C HIS A 109 -3.84 8.11 -16.14
N ARG A 110 -3.64 7.77 -17.41
CA ARG A 110 -2.60 6.84 -17.84
C ARG A 110 -1.20 7.37 -17.55
N LYS A 111 -0.95 8.66 -17.77
CA LYS A 111 0.36 9.27 -17.49
C LYS A 111 0.72 9.17 -16.02
N LEU A 112 -0.21 9.50 -15.14
CA LEU A 112 0.04 9.44 -13.71
C LEU A 112 0.06 8.00 -13.20
N ALA A 113 -0.82 7.14 -13.73
CA ALA A 113 -0.90 5.74 -13.32
C ALA A 113 0.41 4.97 -13.54
N ARG A 114 1.15 5.31 -14.58
CA ARG A 114 2.47 4.69 -14.85
C ARG A 114 3.45 4.90 -13.71
N LEU A 115 3.29 5.98 -12.96
CA LEU A 115 4.10 6.26 -11.76
C LEU A 115 3.39 5.80 -10.49
N THR A 116 2.07 6.01 -10.41
CA THR A 116 1.28 5.66 -9.23
C THR A 116 1.29 4.16 -8.96
N LEU A 117 1.12 3.34 -9.99
CA LEU A 117 1.05 1.89 -9.81
C LEU A 117 2.33 1.29 -9.21
N PRO A 118 3.54 1.56 -9.75
CA PRO A 118 4.76 1.05 -9.14
C PRO A 118 4.98 1.55 -7.71
N VAL A 119 4.71 2.82 -7.46
CA VAL A 119 4.88 3.40 -6.11
C VAL A 119 3.89 2.77 -5.13
N TRP A 120 2.64 2.64 -5.53
CA TRP A 120 1.59 2.04 -4.70
C TRP A 120 1.91 0.57 -4.39
N LEU A 121 2.34 -0.17 -5.42
CA LEU A 121 2.73 -1.56 -5.27
C LEU A 121 3.94 -1.69 -4.32
N TYR A 122 4.93 -0.84 -4.48
CA TYR A 122 6.10 -0.81 -3.60
C TYR A 122 5.70 -0.57 -2.14
N VAL A 123 4.84 0.42 -1.90
CA VAL A 123 4.37 0.76 -0.56
C VAL A 123 3.60 -0.44 0.05
N SER A 124 2.74 -1.08 -0.73
CA SER A 124 1.95 -2.22 -0.24
C SER A 124 2.82 -3.42 0.09
N VAL A 125 3.79 -3.75 -0.77
CA VAL A 125 4.71 -4.88 -0.56
C VAL A 125 5.66 -4.60 0.59
N THR A 126 6.25 -3.41 0.65
CA THR A 126 7.17 -3.05 1.75
C THR A 126 6.45 -2.95 3.08
N GLY A 127 5.15 -2.62 3.08
CA GLY A 127 4.34 -2.67 4.30
C GLY A 127 4.30 -4.07 4.90
N VAL A 128 4.15 -5.09 4.06
CA VAL A 128 4.23 -6.49 4.50
C VAL A 128 5.64 -6.83 4.98
N VAL A 129 6.66 -6.41 4.24
CA VAL A 129 8.07 -6.67 4.61
C VAL A 129 8.40 -6.04 5.96
N VAL A 130 8.01 -4.79 6.18
CA VAL A 130 8.23 -4.12 7.46
C VAL A 130 7.57 -4.88 8.61
N TYR A 131 6.34 -5.33 8.40
CA TYR A 131 5.63 -6.14 9.38
C TYR A 131 6.40 -7.41 9.71
N MET A 132 6.83 -8.15 8.68
CA MET A 132 7.56 -9.40 8.87
C MET A 132 8.88 -9.18 9.62
N MET A 133 9.61 -8.13 9.28
CA MET A 133 10.87 -7.83 9.96
C MET A 133 10.65 -7.37 11.40
N LEU A 134 9.59 -6.61 11.66
CA LEU A 134 9.34 -6.01 12.98
C LEU A 134 8.79 -7.04 13.97
N TYR A 135 7.96 -7.97 13.52
CA TYR A 135 7.23 -8.88 14.42
C TYR A 135 7.67 -10.35 14.32
N HIS A 136 8.44 -10.74 13.31
CA HIS A 136 8.81 -12.14 13.06
C HIS A 136 10.32 -12.37 12.90
N PHE A 137 11.12 -11.35 13.19
CA PHE A 137 12.60 -11.46 13.13
C PHE A 137 13.21 -11.35 14.53
#